data_146b6c30913e03d4bdb315f256f4af54
#
_entry.id   146b6c30913e03d4bdb315f256f4af54
#
_cell.length_a   1.000
_cell.length_b   1.000
_cell.length_c   1.000
_cell.angle_alpha   90.00
_cell.angle_beta   90.00
_cell.angle_gamma   90.00
#
_symmetry.space_group_name_H-M   'P 1'
#
loop_
_entity.id
_entity.type
_entity.pdbx_description
1 polymer ?
#
loop_
_entity_poly.entity_id
_entity_poly.type
_entity_poly.pdbx_seq_one_letter_code
_entity_poly.pdbx_strand_id
1 'polypeptide(L)'
;MKRKPFNVGPVTLRSMPFWCVGNPLADPFGSKVLESIPSVQTAEIICESANEGLIEATSFHDDDLVPWNPENLEDDLEKNSDTMQTLCEIKEMLNSAGVSVNTATCSLHGNPIFRNGGVTNPDPKIREIARKKVERTIRIGNFLGAKYFTYWVARDGFEVPVAVDWENVYKWLADGLNSVYDYIKRKKFTNYIGGTIEPKPNEPRGHMFIPTSGHAVGFILGKLKNPNFWGVYPELLQHESMALMNAVHTLGYLISMNKLSFLHFGSQIKAQFDNDFPPLIGPEGLKETVQMFWLLEKLGWKGVVEFDCHMLRCEANPKEPIQSRKIFIKNCVTALSICLELSSRIKKVNNVEKITESEIDLSAIMKMCAVDEKKIASCSVNS
;
A
#
# COMPACT_ATOMS: atom_id res chain seq x y z
N MET A 1 -3.00 27.17 10.50
CA MET A 1 -2.91 27.49 9.04
C MET A 1 -3.31 26.25 8.25
N LYS A 2 -4.21 26.35 7.27
CA LYS A 2 -4.46 25.21 6.36
C LYS A 2 -3.20 25.02 5.53
N ARG A 3 -2.57 23.84 5.63
CA ARG A 3 -1.40 23.51 4.82
C ARG A 3 -1.78 23.50 3.35
N LYS A 4 -0.84 23.94 2.49
CA LYS A 4 -1.00 23.73 1.05
C LYS A 4 -0.91 22.21 0.80
N PRO A 5 -1.83 21.61 0.03
CA PRO A 5 -1.73 20.21 -0.31
C PRO A 5 -0.42 19.96 -1.09
N PHE A 6 0.20 18.80 -0.81
CA PHE A 6 1.30 18.33 -1.64
C PHE A 6 0.74 18.11 -3.06
N ASN A 7 1.40 18.63 -4.05
CA ASN A 7 1.01 18.43 -5.45
C ASN A 7 2.25 18.63 -6.32
N VAL A 8 3.06 17.60 -6.40
CA VAL A 8 4.33 17.63 -7.16
C VAL A 8 4.29 16.52 -8.21
N GLY A 9 4.37 16.91 -9.48
CA GLY A 9 4.24 15.98 -10.59
C GLY A 9 2.92 15.19 -10.53
N PRO A 10 2.94 13.86 -10.57
CA PRO A 10 1.75 13.01 -10.51
C PRO A 10 1.24 12.78 -9.08
N VAL A 11 1.99 13.14 -8.04
CA VAL A 11 1.67 12.82 -6.64
C VAL A 11 0.82 13.91 -6.02
N THR A 12 -0.33 13.55 -5.49
CA THR A 12 -1.26 14.46 -4.82
C THR A 12 -1.20 14.38 -3.30
N LEU A 13 -0.91 13.20 -2.76
CA LEU A 13 -0.73 12.94 -1.34
C LEU A 13 0.37 11.90 -1.14
N ARG A 14 1.13 12.05 -0.05
CA ARG A 14 2.09 11.06 0.45
C ARG A 14 1.45 10.37 1.64
N SER A 15 1.36 9.06 1.61
CA SER A 15 0.75 8.25 2.66
C SER A 15 1.80 7.38 3.34
N MET A 16 1.84 7.41 4.68
CA MET A 16 2.68 6.54 5.50
C MET A 16 1.78 5.67 6.38
N PRO A 17 1.71 4.37 6.13
CA PRO A 17 0.83 3.46 6.84
C PRO A 17 1.24 3.19 8.28
N PHE A 18 0.25 2.79 9.10
CA PHE A 18 0.46 2.38 10.48
C PHE A 18 1.40 1.18 10.60
N TRP A 19 1.29 0.19 9.72
CA TRP A 19 2.13 -1.02 9.76
C TRP A 19 3.61 -0.73 9.50
N CYS A 20 3.93 0.26 8.69
CA CYS A 20 5.32 0.65 8.45
C CYS A 20 5.96 1.33 9.66
N VAL A 21 5.18 2.02 10.46
CA VAL A 21 5.65 2.81 11.62
C VAL A 21 5.53 2.01 12.92
N GLY A 22 4.38 1.43 13.17
CA GLY A 22 4.07 0.77 14.44
C GLY A 22 4.72 -0.61 14.59
N ASN A 23 4.86 -1.32 13.48
CA ASN A 23 5.40 -2.67 13.44
C ASN A 23 6.63 -2.76 12.52
N PRO A 24 7.80 -2.24 12.91
CA PRO A 24 8.98 -2.15 12.08
C PRO A 24 9.65 -3.52 11.95
N LEU A 25 9.22 -4.28 10.98
CA LEU A 25 9.86 -5.53 10.57
C LEU A 25 10.74 -5.21 9.36
N ALA A 26 12.03 -5.45 9.48
CA ALA A 26 12.93 -5.42 8.32
C ALA A 26 12.71 -6.63 7.39
N ASP A 27 11.86 -7.53 7.82
CA ASP A 27 11.38 -8.72 7.15
C ASP A 27 9.92 -8.91 7.61
N PRO A 28 8.92 -8.75 6.73
CA PRO A 28 7.49 -8.76 7.13
C PRO A 28 7.04 -10.05 7.80
N PHE A 29 7.72 -11.16 7.53
CA PHE A 29 7.40 -12.48 8.10
C PHE A 29 8.48 -13.03 9.05
N GLY A 30 9.56 -12.30 9.25
CA GLY A 30 10.68 -12.67 10.10
C GLY A 30 10.56 -12.17 11.53
N SER A 31 11.70 -12.24 12.24
CA SER A 31 11.80 -11.73 13.61
C SER A 31 11.80 -10.21 13.65
N LYS A 32 11.11 -9.65 14.63
CA LYS A 32 11.10 -8.20 14.86
C LYS A 32 12.51 -7.69 15.22
N VAL A 33 12.89 -6.61 14.59
CA VAL A 33 14.15 -5.89 14.92
C VAL A 33 13.93 -4.93 16.07
N LEU A 34 12.77 -4.28 16.11
CA LEU A 34 12.30 -3.46 17.21
C LEU A 34 10.95 -3.96 17.70
N GLU A 35 10.64 -3.70 18.96
CA GLU A 35 9.30 -3.95 19.48
C GLU A 35 8.27 -3.05 18.79
N SER A 36 7.07 -3.60 18.59
CA SER A 36 5.92 -2.83 18.16
C SER A 36 5.56 -1.79 19.22
N ILE A 37 5.09 -0.65 18.79
CA ILE A 37 4.60 0.41 19.68
C ILE A 37 3.07 0.45 19.67
N PRO A 38 2.42 0.98 20.71
CA PRO A 38 0.96 1.14 20.74
C PRO A 38 0.45 1.96 19.56
N SER A 39 -0.78 1.67 19.12
CA SER A 39 -1.41 2.36 17.98
C SER A 39 -1.53 3.88 18.19
N VAL A 40 -1.81 4.31 19.40
CA VAL A 40 -1.86 5.75 19.74
C VAL A 40 -0.49 6.39 19.54
N GLN A 41 0.59 5.77 20.02
CA GLN A 41 1.94 6.28 19.81
C GLN A 41 2.36 6.25 18.32
N THR A 42 1.88 5.26 17.57
CA THR A 42 2.05 5.25 16.11
C THR A 42 1.35 6.45 15.47
N ALA A 43 0.13 6.76 15.90
CA ALA A 43 -0.62 7.93 15.43
C ALA A 43 0.11 9.24 15.79
N GLU A 44 0.73 9.34 16.96
CA GLU A 44 1.55 10.50 17.35
C GLU A 44 2.69 10.74 16.36
N ILE A 45 3.48 9.71 16.04
CA ILE A 45 4.60 9.81 15.09
C ILE A 45 4.10 10.21 13.69
N ILE A 46 3.00 9.63 13.22
CA ILE A 46 2.36 9.98 11.94
C ILE A 46 1.94 11.46 11.95
N CYS A 47 1.27 11.91 13.01
CA CYS A 47 0.81 13.29 13.16
C CYS A 47 1.97 14.29 13.24
N GLU A 48 3.03 13.97 13.99
CA GLU A 48 4.24 14.78 14.03
C GLU A 48 4.91 14.90 12.67
N SER A 49 5.05 13.76 11.96
CA SER A 49 5.60 13.75 10.60
C SER A 49 4.74 14.56 9.62
N ALA A 50 3.43 14.50 9.78
CA ALA A 50 2.53 15.35 9.03
C ALA A 50 2.71 16.83 9.43
N ASN A 51 2.89 17.15 10.72
CA ASN A 51 3.15 18.50 11.20
C ASN A 51 4.46 19.09 10.65
N GLU A 52 5.44 18.25 10.39
CA GLU A 52 6.69 18.61 9.72
C GLU A 52 6.53 18.74 8.19
N GLY A 53 5.35 18.45 7.61
CA GLY A 53 5.10 18.53 6.18
C GLY A 53 5.65 17.34 5.37
N LEU A 54 5.95 16.22 6.02
CA LEU A 54 6.48 15.04 5.35
C LEU A 54 5.40 14.20 4.66
N ILE A 55 4.22 14.09 5.25
CA ILE A 55 3.11 13.26 4.76
C ILE A 55 1.76 13.98 4.91
N GLU A 56 0.74 13.55 4.16
CA GLU A 56 -0.62 14.08 4.19
C GLU A 56 -1.68 13.02 4.52
N ALA A 57 -1.30 11.75 4.41
CA ALA A 57 -2.23 10.64 4.58
C ALA A 57 -1.60 9.47 5.31
N THR A 58 -2.45 8.56 5.74
CA THR A 58 -2.08 7.28 6.35
C THR A 58 -3.05 6.19 5.91
N SER A 59 -2.69 4.94 6.17
CA SER A 59 -3.51 3.75 5.99
C SER A 59 -3.26 2.78 7.13
N PHE A 60 -4.09 1.75 7.27
CA PHE A 60 -3.96 0.80 8.37
C PHE A 60 -4.51 -0.58 8.00
N HIS A 61 -3.98 -1.63 8.64
CA HIS A 61 -4.71 -2.85 8.89
C HIS A 61 -5.54 -2.70 10.16
N ASP A 62 -6.70 -3.33 10.21
CA ASP A 62 -7.57 -3.24 11.40
C ASP A 62 -6.85 -3.65 12.69
N ASP A 63 -5.95 -4.64 12.62
CA ASP A 63 -5.17 -5.12 13.77
C ASP A 63 -4.02 -4.17 14.18
N ASP A 64 -3.63 -3.21 13.34
CA ASP A 64 -2.67 -2.15 13.71
C ASP A 64 -3.26 -1.16 14.71
N LEU A 65 -4.58 -1.01 14.71
CA LEU A 65 -5.28 -0.03 15.51
C LEU A 65 -5.84 -0.62 16.80
N VAL A 66 -6.58 -1.72 16.69
CA VAL A 66 -7.33 -2.31 17.79
C VAL A 66 -7.37 -3.84 17.66
N PRO A 67 -7.23 -4.58 18.77
CA PRO A 67 -7.19 -6.03 18.73
C PRO A 67 -8.50 -6.63 18.22
N TRP A 68 -8.39 -7.82 17.64
CA TRP A 68 -9.52 -8.61 17.19
C TRP A 68 -9.44 -10.03 17.79
N ASN A 69 -10.61 -10.55 18.21
CA ASN A 69 -10.73 -11.91 18.75
C ASN A 69 -11.66 -12.75 17.87
N PRO A 70 -11.18 -13.84 17.25
CA PRO A 70 -11.99 -14.73 16.41
C PRO A 70 -13.11 -15.48 17.17
N GLU A 71 -13.03 -15.56 18.49
CA GLU A 71 -14.05 -16.19 19.32
C GLU A 71 -15.25 -15.27 19.57
N ASN A 72 -15.09 -13.97 19.38
CA ASN A 72 -16.13 -12.97 19.53
C ASN A 72 -16.56 -12.38 18.17
N LEU A 73 -17.28 -13.16 17.38
CA LEU A 73 -17.75 -12.76 16.04
C LEU A 73 -18.88 -11.73 16.07
N GLU A 74 -19.59 -11.63 17.18
CA GLU A 74 -20.61 -10.59 17.41
C GLU A 74 -19.98 -9.34 18.03
N ASP A 75 -18.65 -9.16 17.85
CA ASP A 75 -17.92 -7.98 18.32
C ASP A 75 -18.68 -6.73 17.89
N ASP A 76 -19.43 -6.21 18.84
CA ASP A 76 -20.14 -4.95 18.71
C ASP A 76 -19.10 -3.86 18.97
N LEU A 77 -18.41 -3.48 17.90
CA LEU A 77 -17.33 -2.47 17.93
C LEU A 77 -17.78 -1.23 18.73
N GLU A 78 -19.06 -0.85 18.57
CA GLU A 78 -19.63 0.32 19.20
C GLU A 78 -19.91 0.14 20.71
N LYS A 79 -19.97 -1.10 21.19
CA LYS A 79 -20.17 -1.43 22.61
C LYS A 79 -18.88 -1.74 23.36
N ASN A 80 -17.77 -1.93 22.64
CA ASN A 80 -16.46 -2.12 23.26
C ASN A 80 -15.86 -0.76 23.60
N SER A 81 -15.97 -0.36 24.88
CA SER A 81 -15.54 0.96 25.36
C SER A 81 -14.05 1.24 25.09
N ASP A 82 -13.17 0.27 25.32
CA ASP A 82 -11.72 0.46 25.18
C ASP A 82 -11.32 0.58 23.71
N THR A 83 -11.90 -0.26 22.86
CA THR A 83 -11.70 -0.18 21.41
C THR A 83 -12.17 1.16 20.85
N MET A 84 -13.38 1.59 21.24
CA MET A 84 -13.91 2.87 20.78
C MET A 84 -13.14 4.07 21.33
N GLN A 85 -12.67 4.01 22.58
CA GLN A 85 -11.83 5.07 23.15
C GLN A 85 -10.54 5.23 22.34
N THR A 86 -9.82 4.14 22.04
CA THR A 86 -8.62 4.14 21.20
C THR A 86 -8.88 4.72 19.81
N LEU A 87 -9.97 4.28 19.16
CA LEU A 87 -10.33 4.78 17.82
C LEU A 87 -10.71 6.27 17.84
N CYS A 88 -11.40 6.76 18.88
CA CYS A 88 -11.72 8.18 19.04
C CYS A 88 -10.45 9.00 19.19
N GLU A 89 -9.53 8.58 20.05
CA GLU A 89 -8.25 9.25 20.27
C GLU A 89 -7.43 9.36 18.99
N ILE A 90 -7.25 8.25 18.28
CA ILE A 90 -6.56 8.25 16.98
C ILE A 90 -7.25 9.18 15.99
N LYS A 91 -8.58 9.13 15.89
CA LYS A 91 -9.35 10.00 14.99
C LYS A 91 -9.15 11.49 15.29
N GLU A 92 -9.20 11.87 16.56
CA GLU A 92 -9.00 13.26 16.99
C GLU A 92 -7.58 13.74 16.66
N MET A 93 -6.57 12.90 16.85
CA MET A 93 -5.18 13.20 16.52
C MET A 93 -5.00 13.40 15.01
N LEU A 94 -5.46 12.45 14.18
CA LEU A 94 -5.38 12.54 12.73
C LEU A 94 -6.09 13.79 12.19
N ASN A 95 -7.31 14.06 12.68
CA ASN A 95 -8.07 15.25 12.28
C ASN A 95 -7.35 16.55 12.67
N SER A 96 -6.80 16.62 13.87
CA SER A 96 -6.08 17.80 14.38
C SER A 96 -4.82 18.07 13.58
N ALA A 97 -4.12 17.01 13.16
CA ALA A 97 -2.94 17.10 12.31
C ALA A 97 -3.28 17.25 10.81
N GLY A 98 -4.55 17.17 10.42
CA GLY A 98 -4.97 17.24 9.02
C GLY A 98 -4.55 16.04 8.18
N VAL A 99 -4.36 14.87 8.80
CA VAL A 99 -4.01 13.61 8.14
C VAL A 99 -5.28 12.93 7.66
N SER A 100 -5.35 12.63 6.37
CA SER A 100 -6.45 11.84 5.80
C SER A 100 -6.16 10.34 5.86
N VAL A 101 -7.21 9.53 5.91
CA VAL A 101 -7.08 8.07 5.80
C VAL A 101 -7.33 7.65 4.36
N ASN A 102 -6.31 7.04 3.72
CA ASN A 102 -6.40 6.59 2.34
C ASN A 102 -7.13 5.25 2.26
N THR A 103 -6.62 4.21 2.89
CA THR A 103 -7.26 2.89 2.84
C THR A 103 -7.36 2.21 4.20
N ALA A 104 -8.37 1.34 4.32
CA ALA A 104 -8.51 0.37 5.39
C ALA A 104 -8.34 -1.03 4.81
N THR A 105 -7.36 -1.79 5.31
CA THR A 105 -7.03 -3.14 4.89
C THR A 105 -7.41 -4.13 5.99
N CYS A 106 -8.02 -5.26 5.62
CA CYS A 106 -8.36 -6.30 6.59
C CYS A 106 -7.17 -7.25 6.78
N SER A 107 -6.68 -7.39 8.01
CA SER A 107 -5.62 -8.35 8.34
C SER A 107 -6.18 -9.78 8.37
N LEU A 108 -6.08 -10.51 7.25
CA LEU A 108 -6.42 -11.92 7.13
C LEU A 108 -5.18 -12.83 7.14
N HIS A 109 -4.05 -12.36 7.66
CA HIS A 109 -2.77 -13.07 7.63
C HIS A 109 -2.20 -13.38 9.03
N GLY A 110 -2.39 -12.48 9.98
CA GLY A 110 -1.73 -12.56 11.30
C GLY A 110 -2.32 -13.62 12.22
N ASN A 111 -3.62 -13.89 12.17
CA ASN A 111 -4.25 -14.87 13.03
C ASN A 111 -4.15 -16.29 12.43
N PRO A 112 -3.71 -17.31 13.21
CA PRO A 112 -3.57 -18.70 12.76
C PRO A 112 -4.85 -19.34 12.19
N ILE A 113 -6.04 -18.81 12.51
CA ILE A 113 -7.30 -19.28 11.95
C ILE A 113 -7.34 -19.17 10.42
N PHE A 114 -6.63 -18.18 9.86
CA PHE A 114 -6.55 -17.92 8.43
C PHE A 114 -5.37 -18.62 7.73
N ARG A 115 -4.67 -19.57 8.38
CA ARG A 115 -3.50 -20.26 7.81
C ARG A 115 -3.72 -20.84 6.40
N ASN A 116 -4.96 -21.24 6.08
CA ASN A 116 -5.35 -21.80 4.78
C ASN A 116 -6.19 -20.84 3.94
N GLY A 117 -6.00 -19.53 4.13
CA GLY A 117 -6.78 -18.48 3.48
C GLY A 117 -7.89 -17.91 4.35
N GLY A 118 -8.35 -16.74 4.00
CA GLY A 118 -9.50 -16.06 4.59
C GLY A 118 -10.77 -16.29 3.78
N VAL A 119 -10.96 -15.48 2.74
CA VAL A 119 -12.17 -15.54 1.90
C VAL A 119 -12.19 -16.73 0.96
N THR A 120 -11.05 -17.34 0.67
CA THR A 120 -10.93 -18.55 -0.17
C THR A 120 -10.76 -19.84 0.64
N ASN A 121 -10.84 -19.78 1.97
CA ASN A 121 -10.65 -20.94 2.83
C ASN A 121 -11.61 -22.08 2.44
N PRO A 122 -11.16 -23.35 2.36
CA PRO A 122 -12.04 -24.48 2.08
C PRO A 122 -13.17 -24.65 3.11
N ASP A 123 -12.91 -24.29 4.38
CA ASP A 123 -13.93 -24.34 5.43
C ASP A 123 -14.88 -23.12 5.34
N PRO A 124 -16.19 -23.34 5.08
CA PRO A 124 -17.16 -22.25 4.99
C PRO A 124 -17.31 -21.46 6.30
N LYS A 125 -17.01 -22.06 7.47
CA LYS A 125 -17.02 -21.36 8.75
C LYS A 125 -15.91 -20.30 8.81
N ILE A 126 -14.73 -20.64 8.29
CA ILE A 126 -13.61 -19.69 8.26
C ILE A 126 -13.89 -18.56 7.26
N ARG A 127 -14.50 -18.86 6.09
CA ARG A 127 -14.93 -17.81 5.16
C ARG A 127 -15.93 -16.85 5.79
N GLU A 128 -16.87 -17.36 6.60
CA GLU A 128 -17.83 -16.50 7.32
C GLU A 128 -17.13 -15.66 8.40
N ILE A 129 -16.17 -16.21 9.13
CA ILE A 129 -15.34 -15.46 10.09
C ILE A 129 -14.57 -14.35 9.37
N ALA A 130 -13.94 -14.65 8.23
CA ALA A 130 -13.23 -13.68 7.42
C ALA A 130 -14.18 -12.56 6.94
N ARG A 131 -15.38 -12.91 6.46
CA ARG A 131 -16.39 -11.93 6.04
C ARG A 131 -16.78 -10.97 7.19
N LYS A 132 -17.02 -11.49 8.39
CA LYS A 132 -17.35 -10.67 9.57
C LYS A 132 -16.20 -9.75 9.96
N LYS A 133 -14.95 -10.24 9.91
CA LYS A 133 -13.76 -9.41 10.16
C LYS A 133 -13.63 -8.31 9.11
N VAL A 134 -13.86 -8.60 7.84
CA VAL A 134 -13.90 -7.60 6.76
C VAL A 134 -14.98 -6.54 7.01
N GLU A 135 -16.19 -6.93 7.41
CA GLU A 135 -17.25 -5.99 7.76
C GLU A 135 -16.87 -5.09 8.96
N ARG A 136 -16.16 -5.63 9.95
CA ARG A 136 -15.60 -4.86 11.08
C ARG A 136 -14.57 -3.85 10.60
N THR A 137 -13.62 -4.27 9.76
CA THR A 137 -12.61 -3.38 9.16
C THR A 137 -13.26 -2.24 8.38
N ILE A 138 -14.30 -2.53 7.60
CA ILE A 138 -15.05 -1.50 6.86
C ILE A 138 -15.71 -0.50 7.83
N ARG A 139 -16.24 -0.94 8.98
CA ARG A 139 -16.80 -0.04 10.00
C ARG A 139 -15.73 0.86 10.62
N ILE A 140 -14.57 0.31 10.97
CA ILE A 140 -13.42 1.07 11.48
C ILE A 140 -12.98 2.10 10.43
N GLY A 141 -12.80 1.68 9.18
CA GLY A 141 -12.42 2.58 8.09
C GLY A 141 -13.45 3.68 7.85
N ASN A 142 -14.75 3.36 7.89
CA ASN A 142 -15.80 4.38 7.81
C ASN A 142 -15.71 5.39 8.97
N PHE A 143 -15.49 4.91 10.18
CA PHE A 143 -15.35 5.78 11.36
C PHE A 143 -14.16 6.74 11.23
N LEU A 144 -13.03 6.27 10.72
CA LEU A 144 -11.82 7.06 10.52
C LEU A 144 -11.81 7.85 9.20
N GLY A 145 -12.76 7.62 8.30
CA GLY A 145 -12.90 8.35 7.04
C GLY A 145 -12.08 7.81 5.88
N ALA A 146 -11.72 6.52 5.90
CA ALA A 146 -10.99 5.84 4.83
C ALA A 146 -11.70 6.00 3.47
N LYS A 147 -10.92 6.26 2.41
CA LYS A 147 -11.42 6.45 1.05
C LYS A 147 -11.57 5.15 0.28
N TYR A 148 -10.71 4.17 0.57
CA TYR A 148 -10.71 2.86 -0.06
C TYR A 148 -10.81 1.75 0.98
N PHE A 149 -11.32 0.61 0.55
CA PHE A 149 -11.12 -0.68 1.22
C PHE A 149 -10.14 -1.48 0.38
N THR A 150 -9.06 -1.97 0.97
CA THR A 150 -8.08 -2.81 0.28
C THR A 150 -8.26 -4.28 0.64
N TYR A 151 -8.36 -5.11 -0.38
CA TYR A 151 -8.16 -6.54 -0.27
C TYR A 151 -6.71 -6.85 -0.65
N TRP A 152 -5.87 -7.04 0.36
CA TRP A 152 -4.58 -7.68 0.21
C TRP A 152 -4.78 -9.20 0.22
N VAL A 153 -4.09 -9.91 -0.68
CA VAL A 153 -4.32 -11.37 -0.86
C VAL A 153 -3.97 -12.22 0.37
N ALA A 154 -3.19 -11.68 1.31
CA ALA A 154 -2.91 -12.26 2.62
C ALA A 154 -2.43 -13.72 2.56
N ARG A 155 -3.29 -14.69 2.91
CA ARG A 155 -3.03 -16.12 2.83
C ARG A 155 -3.97 -16.85 1.85
N ASP A 156 -4.69 -16.10 1.03
CA ASP A 156 -5.57 -16.65 -0.02
C ASP A 156 -4.73 -17.18 -1.20
N GLY A 157 -4.27 -18.43 -1.03
CA GLY A 157 -3.32 -19.06 -1.94
C GLY A 157 -3.17 -20.57 -1.63
N PHE A 158 -2.13 -21.19 -2.18
CA PHE A 158 -1.90 -22.64 -2.07
C PHE A 158 -0.42 -22.99 -2.21
N GLU A 159 -0.05 -24.20 -1.74
CA GLU A 159 1.25 -24.86 -1.98
C GLU A 159 1.13 -26.00 -2.98
N VAL A 160 0.02 -26.75 -2.90
CA VAL A 160 -0.17 -28.00 -3.66
C VAL A 160 -1.36 -27.83 -4.60
N PRO A 161 -1.15 -27.67 -5.91
CA PRO A 161 -2.23 -27.38 -6.88
C PRO A 161 -3.35 -28.41 -6.90
N VAL A 162 -3.03 -29.70 -6.72
CA VAL A 162 -4.03 -30.78 -6.73
C VAL A 162 -4.94 -30.81 -5.49
N ALA A 163 -4.59 -30.03 -4.45
CA ALA A 163 -5.41 -29.88 -3.25
C ALA A 163 -6.38 -28.70 -3.31
N VAL A 164 -6.36 -27.92 -4.40
CA VAL A 164 -7.23 -26.75 -4.57
C VAL A 164 -8.56 -27.13 -5.20
N ASP A 165 -9.65 -26.66 -4.63
CA ASP A 165 -10.98 -26.74 -5.26
C ASP A 165 -11.10 -25.67 -6.35
N TRP A 166 -10.55 -25.96 -7.55
CA TRP A 166 -10.53 -25.06 -8.70
C TRP A 166 -11.92 -24.72 -9.23
N GLU A 167 -12.95 -25.52 -8.94
CA GLU A 167 -14.32 -25.24 -9.34
C GLU A 167 -14.94 -24.10 -8.53
N ASN A 168 -14.53 -23.97 -7.28
CA ASN A 168 -15.16 -23.06 -6.34
C ASN A 168 -14.28 -21.91 -5.82
N VAL A 169 -12.96 -22.04 -5.79
CA VAL A 169 -12.08 -21.08 -5.13
C VAL A 169 -12.25 -19.64 -5.65
N TYR A 170 -12.32 -19.45 -6.95
CA TYR A 170 -12.56 -18.13 -7.54
C TYR A 170 -14.00 -17.65 -7.39
N LYS A 171 -14.93 -18.54 -7.11
CA LYS A 171 -16.31 -18.21 -6.75
C LYS A 171 -16.35 -17.65 -5.34
N TRP A 172 -15.68 -18.33 -4.38
CA TRP A 172 -15.57 -17.86 -3.00
C TRP A 172 -14.87 -16.51 -2.92
N LEU A 173 -13.79 -16.31 -3.68
CA LEU A 173 -13.09 -15.03 -3.76
C LEU A 173 -14.02 -13.92 -4.28
N ALA A 174 -14.76 -14.20 -5.36
CA ALA A 174 -15.70 -13.23 -5.91
C ALA A 174 -16.85 -12.92 -4.94
N ASP A 175 -17.39 -13.91 -4.24
CA ASP A 175 -18.44 -13.73 -3.25
C ASP A 175 -17.95 -12.88 -2.07
N GLY A 176 -16.73 -13.13 -1.60
CA GLY A 176 -16.07 -12.34 -0.55
C GLY A 176 -15.95 -10.87 -0.96
N LEU A 177 -15.42 -10.58 -2.14
CA LEU A 177 -15.24 -9.20 -2.61
C LEU A 177 -16.56 -8.51 -2.98
N ASN A 178 -17.50 -9.22 -3.58
CA ASN A 178 -18.84 -8.68 -3.82
C ASN A 178 -19.54 -8.31 -2.52
N SER A 179 -19.35 -9.08 -1.44
CA SER A 179 -19.93 -8.78 -0.12
C SER A 179 -19.43 -7.46 0.47
N VAL A 180 -18.19 -7.04 0.17
CA VAL A 180 -17.63 -5.73 0.56
C VAL A 180 -18.47 -4.60 -0.02
N TYR A 181 -18.67 -4.61 -1.34
CA TYR A 181 -19.49 -3.60 -2.01
C TYR A 181 -20.91 -3.57 -1.47
N ASP A 182 -21.54 -4.74 -1.37
CA ASP A 182 -22.91 -4.89 -0.89
C ASP A 182 -23.07 -4.38 0.56
N TYR A 183 -22.07 -4.63 1.42
CA TYR A 183 -22.05 -4.14 2.80
C TYR A 183 -21.93 -2.62 2.87
N ILE A 184 -20.98 -2.02 2.15
CA ILE A 184 -20.79 -0.57 2.09
C ILE A 184 -22.10 0.12 1.63
N LYS A 185 -22.74 -0.40 0.59
CA LYS A 185 -24.00 0.14 0.07
C LYS A 185 -25.16 -0.02 1.05
N ARG A 186 -25.31 -1.21 1.66
CA ARG A 186 -26.34 -1.49 2.66
C ARG A 186 -26.23 -0.57 3.89
N LYS A 187 -25.00 -0.31 4.33
CA LYS A 187 -24.72 0.59 5.47
C LYS A 187 -24.73 2.07 5.08
N LYS A 188 -24.84 2.40 3.80
CA LYS A 188 -24.82 3.78 3.27
C LYS A 188 -23.54 4.54 3.65
N PHE A 189 -22.42 3.88 3.68
CA PHE A 189 -21.13 4.51 3.94
C PHE A 189 -20.70 5.31 2.70
N THR A 190 -20.58 6.62 2.83
CA THR A 190 -20.33 7.56 1.72
C THR A 190 -18.90 8.00 1.56
N ASN A 191 -18.03 7.71 2.53
CA ASN A 191 -16.60 8.03 2.46
C ASN A 191 -15.83 7.10 1.51
N TYR A 192 -16.29 5.85 1.32
CA TYR A 192 -15.65 4.91 0.40
C TYR A 192 -15.94 5.26 -1.05
N ILE A 193 -14.89 5.59 -1.80
CA ILE A 193 -14.96 5.89 -3.23
C ILE A 193 -14.61 4.68 -4.11
N GLY A 194 -14.01 3.63 -3.52
CA GLY A 194 -13.65 2.39 -4.21
C GLY A 194 -13.17 1.28 -3.29
N GLY A 195 -13.07 0.11 -3.87
CA GLY A 195 -12.31 -1.01 -3.36
C GLY A 195 -11.05 -1.23 -4.21
N THR A 196 -10.00 -1.79 -3.63
CA THR A 196 -8.77 -2.10 -4.34
C THR A 196 -8.31 -3.52 -4.06
N ILE A 197 -7.66 -4.12 -5.04
CA ILE A 197 -6.97 -5.41 -4.89
C ILE A 197 -5.47 -5.13 -4.94
N GLU A 198 -4.75 -5.64 -3.95
CA GLU A 198 -3.31 -5.65 -3.90
C GLU A 198 -2.82 -7.06 -4.23
N PRO A 199 -2.27 -7.29 -5.43
CA PRO A 199 -1.80 -8.60 -5.85
C PRO A 199 -0.43 -8.91 -5.28
N LYS A 200 -0.17 -10.22 -5.04
CA LYS A 200 1.13 -10.74 -4.63
C LYS A 200 1.35 -12.13 -5.23
N PRO A 201 2.53 -12.45 -5.80
CA PRO A 201 2.73 -13.72 -6.49
C PRO A 201 2.83 -14.92 -5.54
N ASN A 202 3.47 -14.75 -4.42
CA ASN A 202 3.70 -15.78 -3.40
C ASN A 202 3.92 -15.12 -2.03
N GLU A 203 4.23 -15.94 -1.02
CA GLU A 203 4.52 -15.54 0.35
C GLU A 203 3.37 -14.76 1.04
N PRO A 204 2.91 -15.29 2.20
CA PRO A 204 3.44 -16.44 2.94
C PRO A 204 3.01 -17.81 2.40
N ARG A 205 2.25 -17.89 1.32
CA ARG A 205 1.91 -19.13 0.62
C ARG A 205 2.82 -19.32 -0.58
N GLY A 206 2.95 -20.55 -1.07
CA GLY A 206 3.76 -20.86 -2.25
C GLY A 206 3.27 -20.16 -3.52
N HIS A 207 1.95 -20.00 -3.65
CA HIS A 207 1.27 -19.29 -4.74
C HIS A 207 0.03 -18.58 -4.21
N MET A 208 -0.24 -17.37 -4.73
CA MET A 208 -1.45 -16.61 -4.42
C MET A 208 -2.47 -16.72 -5.55
N PHE A 209 -3.77 -16.60 -5.22
CA PHE A 209 -4.84 -16.66 -6.25
C PHE A 209 -4.89 -15.42 -7.14
N ILE A 210 -4.37 -14.29 -6.69
CA ILE A 210 -4.20 -13.07 -7.51
C ILE A 210 -2.71 -12.69 -7.52
N PRO A 211 -1.89 -13.33 -8.36
CA PRO A 211 -0.43 -13.21 -8.29
C PRO A 211 0.14 -11.92 -8.90
N THR A 212 -0.58 -11.25 -9.81
CA THR A 212 -0.12 -10.03 -10.48
C THR A 212 -1.26 -9.06 -10.75
N SER A 213 -0.91 -7.82 -11.07
CA SER A 213 -1.88 -6.79 -11.47
C SER A 213 -2.74 -7.20 -12.68
N GLY A 214 -2.16 -7.93 -13.63
CA GLY A 214 -2.90 -8.46 -14.78
C GLY A 214 -3.98 -9.44 -14.36
N HIS A 215 -3.68 -10.34 -13.41
CA HIS A 215 -4.68 -11.27 -12.84
C HIS A 215 -5.77 -10.50 -12.08
N ALA A 216 -5.38 -9.47 -11.31
CA ALA A 216 -6.34 -8.63 -10.60
C ALA A 216 -7.33 -7.95 -11.56
N VAL A 217 -6.85 -7.35 -12.64
CA VAL A 217 -7.70 -6.74 -13.67
C VAL A 217 -8.63 -7.77 -14.32
N GLY A 218 -8.10 -8.92 -14.72
CA GLY A 218 -8.90 -10.01 -15.31
C GLY A 218 -9.99 -10.50 -14.34
N PHE A 219 -9.65 -10.65 -13.06
CA PHE A 219 -10.59 -11.06 -12.02
C PHE A 219 -11.67 -9.99 -11.78
N ILE A 220 -11.29 -8.72 -11.66
CA ILE A 220 -12.22 -7.60 -11.48
C ILE A 220 -13.24 -7.56 -12.61
N LEU A 221 -12.77 -7.61 -13.85
CA LEU A 221 -13.65 -7.49 -15.04
C LEU A 221 -14.48 -8.74 -15.29
N GLY A 222 -13.93 -9.92 -15.00
CA GLY A 222 -14.56 -11.19 -15.32
C GLY A 222 -15.42 -11.80 -14.21
N LYS A 223 -15.25 -11.39 -12.96
CA LYS A 223 -15.87 -12.06 -11.80
C LYS A 223 -16.64 -11.14 -10.86
N LEU A 224 -16.28 -9.86 -10.78
CA LEU A 224 -16.94 -8.95 -9.83
C LEU A 224 -18.18 -8.30 -10.44
N LYS A 225 -19.28 -8.22 -9.66
CA LYS A 225 -20.55 -7.62 -10.08
C LYS A 225 -20.45 -6.12 -10.34
N ASN A 226 -19.55 -5.44 -9.65
CA ASN A 226 -19.39 -3.98 -9.74
C ASN A 226 -17.93 -3.63 -10.10
N PRO A 227 -17.46 -3.95 -11.31
CA PRO A 227 -16.06 -3.79 -11.68
C PRO A 227 -15.58 -2.34 -11.65
N ASN A 228 -16.50 -1.36 -11.77
CA ASN A 228 -16.16 0.06 -11.70
C ASN A 228 -15.87 0.55 -10.26
N PHE A 229 -16.31 -0.17 -9.26
CA PHE A 229 -15.97 0.12 -7.86
C PHE A 229 -14.55 -0.35 -7.53
N TRP A 230 -14.06 -1.37 -8.23
CA TRP A 230 -12.78 -2.01 -7.95
C TRP A 230 -11.66 -1.51 -8.85
N GLY A 231 -10.52 -1.23 -8.25
CA GLY A 231 -9.26 -0.97 -8.93
C GLY A 231 -8.14 -1.88 -8.40
N VAL A 232 -6.93 -1.58 -8.82
CA VAL A 232 -5.71 -2.28 -8.39
C VAL A 232 -4.81 -1.31 -7.62
N TYR A 233 -4.23 -1.80 -6.56
CA TYR A 233 -3.26 -1.15 -5.71
C TYR A 233 -1.93 -1.90 -5.83
N PRO A 234 -1.11 -1.61 -6.84
CA PRO A 234 0.06 -2.41 -7.14
C PRO A 234 1.28 -1.99 -6.34
N GLU A 235 2.06 -2.97 -5.94
CA GLU A 235 3.46 -2.82 -5.51
C GLU A 235 4.39 -3.10 -6.68
N LEU A 236 4.58 -2.10 -7.52
CA LEU A 236 5.24 -2.26 -8.82
C LEU A 236 6.71 -2.65 -8.70
N LEU A 237 7.41 -2.10 -7.70
CA LEU A 237 8.83 -2.38 -7.45
C LEU A 237 9.06 -3.44 -6.37
N GLN A 238 8.00 -4.01 -5.82
CA GLN A 238 8.01 -5.05 -4.80
C GLN A 238 7.33 -6.31 -5.34
N HIS A 239 6.03 -6.52 -5.13
CA HIS A 239 5.32 -7.73 -5.54
C HIS A 239 5.40 -8.05 -7.04
N GLU A 240 5.30 -7.06 -7.91
CA GLU A 240 5.49 -7.29 -9.35
C GLU A 240 6.94 -7.68 -9.70
N SER A 241 7.94 -7.17 -8.95
CA SER A 241 9.34 -7.56 -9.08
C SER A 241 9.61 -8.98 -8.62
N MET A 242 8.88 -9.49 -7.60
CA MET A 242 8.93 -10.90 -7.22
C MET A 242 8.47 -11.80 -8.38
N ALA A 243 7.49 -11.36 -9.17
CA ALA A 243 6.99 -12.04 -10.36
C ALA A 243 7.79 -11.72 -11.64
N LEU A 244 8.92 -11.03 -11.53
CA LEU A 244 9.77 -10.58 -12.66
C LEU A 244 9.02 -9.70 -13.68
N MET A 245 7.95 -9.04 -13.28
CA MET A 245 7.22 -8.11 -14.13
C MET A 245 7.97 -6.78 -14.23
N ASN A 246 7.88 -6.13 -15.38
CA ASN A 246 8.41 -4.79 -15.56
C ASN A 246 7.42 -3.75 -15.00
N ALA A 247 7.87 -2.96 -14.03
CA ALA A 247 7.05 -1.98 -13.33
C ALA A 247 6.39 -0.95 -14.26
N VAL A 248 7.13 -0.44 -15.25
CA VAL A 248 6.63 0.57 -16.20
C VAL A 248 5.57 -0.04 -17.14
N HIS A 249 5.78 -1.28 -17.58
CA HIS A 249 4.82 -2.01 -18.40
C HIS A 249 3.52 -2.25 -17.64
N THR A 250 3.60 -2.80 -16.42
CA THR A 250 2.42 -3.03 -15.56
C THR A 250 1.66 -1.73 -15.30
N LEU A 251 2.38 -0.65 -14.99
CA LEU A 251 1.79 0.65 -14.76
C LEU A 251 1.04 1.19 -15.99
N GLY A 252 1.68 1.13 -17.18
CA GLY A 252 1.05 1.53 -18.44
C GLY A 252 -0.22 0.74 -18.72
N TYR A 253 -0.20 -0.58 -18.47
CA TYR A 253 -1.36 -1.44 -18.60
C TYR A 253 -2.50 -1.02 -17.65
N LEU A 254 -2.22 -0.84 -16.36
CA LEU A 254 -3.22 -0.45 -15.36
C LEU A 254 -3.89 0.89 -15.68
N ILE A 255 -3.11 1.87 -16.16
CA ILE A 255 -3.64 3.17 -16.58
C ILE A 255 -4.53 3.01 -17.82
N SER A 256 -4.09 2.24 -18.82
CA SER A 256 -4.87 1.99 -20.04
C SER A 256 -6.20 1.31 -19.76
N MET A 257 -6.26 0.48 -18.72
CA MET A 257 -7.46 -0.20 -18.25
C MET A 257 -8.32 0.63 -17.30
N ASN A 258 -7.88 1.84 -16.93
CA ASN A 258 -8.50 2.68 -15.91
C ASN A 258 -8.71 1.91 -14.57
N LYS A 259 -7.66 1.17 -14.16
CA LYS A 259 -7.69 0.32 -12.97
C LYS A 259 -6.63 0.66 -11.93
N LEU A 260 -5.77 1.65 -12.16
CA LEU A 260 -4.84 2.14 -11.15
C LEU A 260 -5.57 3.03 -10.15
N SER A 261 -5.71 2.58 -8.91
CA SER A 261 -6.33 3.36 -7.82
C SER A 261 -5.33 4.34 -7.20
N PHE A 262 -4.30 3.83 -6.62
CA PHE A 262 -3.12 4.48 -6.06
C PHE A 262 -1.98 3.46 -6.07
N LEU A 263 -0.78 3.80 -5.64
CA LEU A 263 0.33 2.86 -5.71
C LEU A 263 1.16 2.82 -4.44
N HIS A 264 1.69 1.64 -4.13
CA HIS A 264 2.73 1.45 -3.14
C HIS A 264 4.10 1.88 -3.69
N PHE A 265 4.92 2.39 -2.80
CA PHE A 265 6.27 2.85 -3.11
C PHE A 265 7.24 2.34 -2.07
N GLY A 266 8.00 1.36 -2.47
CA GLY A 266 9.06 0.71 -1.74
C GLY A 266 10.16 0.28 -2.70
N SER A 267 10.94 -0.70 -2.32
CA SER A 267 12.03 -1.27 -3.11
C SER A 267 12.14 -2.78 -2.87
N GLN A 268 12.67 -3.50 -3.83
CA GLN A 268 12.76 -4.96 -3.82
C GLN A 268 13.95 -5.41 -4.64
N ILE A 269 14.61 -6.48 -4.19
CA ILE A 269 15.55 -7.22 -5.04
C ILE A 269 14.73 -8.21 -5.88
N LYS A 270 14.88 -8.13 -7.21
CA LYS A 270 14.10 -8.94 -8.16
C LYS A 270 14.19 -10.43 -7.87
N ALA A 271 13.08 -11.12 -8.01
CA ALA A 271 12.96 -12.58 -7.82
C ALA A 271 13.32 -13.10 -6.42
N GLN A 272 13.42 -12.24 -5.42
CA GLN A 272 13.58 -12.66 -4.02
C GLN A 272 12.23 -12.72 -3.30
N PHE A 273 12.27 -13.19 -2.04
CA PHE A 273 11.14 -13.06 -1.12
C PHE A 273 10.82 -11.58 -0.87
N ASP A 274 9.68 -11.31 -0.30
CA ASP A 274 9.24 -9.96 0.00
C ASP A 274 10.21 -9.27 0.96
N ASN A 275 10.91 -8.27 0.44
CA ASN A 275 11.93 -7.56 1.23
C ASN A 275 11.36 -6.32 1.90
N ASP A 276 10.32 -5.71 1.35
CA ASP A 276 9.71 -4.44 1.80
C ASP A 276 10.76 -3.38 2.16
N PHE A 277 11.77 -3.24 1.30
CA PHE A 277 12.81 -2.26 1.54
C PHE A 277 12.31 -0.83 1.34
N PRO A 278 12.87 0.14 2.10
CA PRO A 278 12.66 1.54 1.82
C PRO A 278 13.02 1.88 0.38
N PRO A 279 12.37 2.89 -0.23
CA PRO A 279 12.65 3.29 -1.61
C PRO A 279 14.14 3.59 -1.85
N LEU A 280 14.63 3.24 -3.03
CA LEU A 280 16.01 3.48 -3.48
C LEU A 280 17.11 2.76 -2.66
N ILE A 281 16.78 1.63 -2.06
CA ILE A 281 17.82 0.78 -1.46
C ILE A 281 18.69 0.18 -2.58
N GLY A 282 19.96 0.58 -2.58
CA GLY A 282 20.92 0.23 -3.62
C GLY A 282 20.68 0.94 -4.96
N PRO A 283 21.51 0.68 -5.97
CA PRO A 283 21.39 1.26 -7.31
C PRO A 283 20.24 0.63 -8.12
N GLU A 284 19.79 -0.55 -7.73
CA GLU A 284 18.67 -1.24 -8.36
C GLU A 284 17.36 -0.49 -8.09
N GLY A 285 16.50 -0.45 -9.08
CA GLY A 285 15.19 0.20 -8.95
C GLY A 285 15.19 1.71 -9.25
N LEU A 286 16.26 2.46 -9.10
CA LEU A 286 16.26 3.90 -9.37
C LEU A 286 15.78 4.22 -10.79
N LYS A 287 16.32 3.53 -11.79
CA LYS A 287 15.96 3.74 -13.20
C LYS A 287 14.48 3.43 -13.44
N GLU A 288 13.97 2.31 -12.96
CA GLU A 288 12.56 1.93 -13.12
C GLU A 288 11.65 2.90 -12.39
N THR A 289 11.99 3.28 -11.15
CA THR A 289 11.23 4.24 -10.36
C THR A 289 11.08 5.59 -11.06
N VAL A 290 12.18 6.12 -11.58
CA VAL A 290 12.19 7.40 -12.31
C VAL A 290 11.32 7.29 -13.57
N GLN A 291 11.39 6.18 -14.30
CA GLN A 291 10.57 5.94 -15.49
C GLN A 291 9.08 5.78 -15.13
N MET A 292 8.75 5.18 -13.98
CA MET A 292 7.36 5.10 -13.49
C MET A 292 6.76 6.50 -13.26
N PHE A 293 7.44 7.37 -12.51
CA PHE A 293 6.96 8.73 -12.26
C PHE A 293 6.88 9.58 -13.53
N TRP A 294 7.83 9.41 -14.45
CA TRP A 294 7.75 10.01 -15.76
C TRP A 294 6.51 9.55 -16.54
N LEU A 295 6.21 8.24 -16.55
CA LEU A 295 5.03 7.71 -17.26
C LEU A 295 3.73 8.21 -16.63
N LEU A 296 3.64 8.23 -15.30
CA LEU A 296 2.47 8.77 -14.59
C LEU A 296 2.21 10.22 -14.99
N GLU A 297 3.25 11.06 -15.01
CA GLU A 297 3.13 12.45 -15.42
C GLU A 297 2.74 12.60 -16.89
N LYS A 298 3.37 11.81 -17.78
CA LYS A 298 3.10 11.82 -19.21
C LYS A 298 1.65 11.43 -19.53
N LEU A 299 1.09 10.44 -18.82
CA LEU A 299 -0.28 9.98 -19.00
C LEU A 299 -1.30 10.81 -18.20
N GLY A 300 -0.86 11.83 -17.48
CA GLY A 300 -1.74 12.72 -16.73
C GLY A 300 -2.38 12.10 -15.47
N TRP A 301 -1.86 10.95 -15.01
CA TRP A 301 -2.36 10.34 -13.79
C TRP A 301 -2.03 11.23 -12.57
N LYS A 302 -2.97 11.29 -11.64
CA LYS A 302 -2.83 12.00 -10.36
C LYS A 302 -3.37 11.13 -9.25
N GLY A 303 -2.59 10.92 -8.19
CA GLY A 303 -3.05 10.06 -7.11
C GLY A 303 -2.15 10.05 -5.88
N VAL A 304 -2.50 9.16 -4.96
CA VAL A 304 -1.77 8.91 -3.73
C VAL A 304 -0.59 7.99 -4.02
N VAL A 305 0.56 8.31 -3.46
CA VAL A 305 1.69 7.40 -3.31
C VAL A 305 1.79 7.04 -1.83
N GLU A 306 1.67 5.76 -1.55
CA GLU A 306 1.74 5.19 -0.21
C GLU A 306 3.05 4.41 -0.07
N PHE A 307 3.78 4.67 1.00
CA PHE A 307 4.98 3.90 1.31
C PHE A 307 4.55 2.55 1.88
N ASP A 308 4.97 1.45 1.24
CA ASP A 308 4.88 0.13 1.82
C ASP A 308 6.27 -0.45 1.91
N CYS A 309 6.85 -0.28 3.07
CA CYS A 309 8.22 -0.68 3.32
C CYS A 309 8.51 -0.66 4.82
N HIS A 310 9.55 -1.39 5.20
CA HIS A 310 9.96 -1.47 6.58
C HIS A 310 11.38 -0.90 6.78
N MET A 311 11.63 -0.45 7.99
CA MET A 311 12.93 0.04 8.40
C MET A 311 13.97 -1.08 8.32
N LEU A 312 15.13 -0.79 7.75
CA LEU A 312 16.22 -1.76 7.69
C LEU A 312 16.76 -2.07 9.09
N ARG A 313 17.32 -3.27 9.27
CA ARG A 313 17.95 -3.66 10.53
C ARG A 313 19.05 -2.72 10.96
N CYS A 314 19.82 -2.16 10.00
CA CYS A 314 20.88 -1.18 10.28
C CYS A 314 20.38 0.22 10.66
N GLU A 315 19.13 0.56 10.31
CA GLU A 315 18.49 1.84 10.68
C GLU A 315 17.82 1.78 12.07
N ALA A 316 17.52 0.56 12.54
CA ALA A 316 16.83 0.35 13.80
C ALA A 316 17.79 0.53 14.97
N ASN A 317 17.60 1.59 15.76
CA ASN A 317 18.31 1.80 17.02
C ASN A 317 17.39 1.40 18.19
N PRO A 318 17.65 0.26 18.88
CA PRO A 318 16.81 -0.17 20.00
C PRO A 318 16.77 0.81 21.18
N LYS A 319 17.77 1.69 21.31
CA LYS A 319 17.82 2.73 22.35
C LYS A 319 17.00 3.97 22.03
N GLU A 320 16.72 4.18 20.73
CA GLU A 320 16.00 5.34 20.23
C GLU A 320 14.93 4.92 19.22
N PRO A 321 13.97 4.09 19.61
CA PRO A 321 13.02 3.47 18.68
C PRO A 321 12.10 4.48 17.97
N ILE A 322 11.74 5.57 18.67
CA ILE A 322 10.89 6.63 18.10
C ILE A 322 11.68 7.44 17.08
N GLN A 323 12.90 7.83 17.42
CA GLN A 323 13.76 8.60 16.52
C GLN A 323 14.11 7.81 15.24
N SER A 324 14.36 6.52 15.36
CA SER A 324 14.60 5.64 14.20
C SER A 324 13.43 5.66 13.23
N ARG A 325 12.17 5.60 13.73
CA ARG A 325 10.95 5.67 12.90
C ARG A 325 10.82 7.01 12.18
N LYS A 326 11.10 8.11 12.86
CA LYS A 326 11.07 9.47 12.24
C LYS A 326 12.12 9.62 11.14
N ILE A 327 13.34 9.13 11.36
CA ILE A 327 14.41 9.12 10.35
C ILE A 327 13.97 8.26 9.14
N PHE A 328 13.42 7.08 9.37
CA PHE A 328 12.89 6.21 8.32
C PHE A 328 11.85 6.93 7.45
N ILE A 329 10.83 7.57 8.05
CA ILE A 329 9.81 8.33 7.31
C ILE A 329 10.47 9.43 6.47
N LYS A 330 11.39 10.18 7.05
CA LYS A 330 12.12 11.25 6.34
C LYS A 330 12.92 10.70 5.14
N ASN A 331 13.57 9.56 5.30
CA ASN A 331 14.33 8.91 4.23
C ASN A 331 13.40 8.49 3.08
N CYS A 332 12.23 7.89 3.37
CA CYS A 332 11.25 7.51 2.36
C CYS A 332 10.75 8.73 1.56
N VAL A 333 10.43 9.83 2.25
CA VAL A 333 9.97 11.07 1.60
C VAL A 333 11.08 11.71 0.76
N THR A 334 12.32 11.67 1.24
CA THR A 334 13.49 12.17 0.50
C THR A 334 13.69 11.36 -0.78
N ALA A 335 13.60 10.04 -0.72
CA ALA A 335 13.71 9.16 -1.88
C ALA A 335 12.64 9.47 -2.94
N LEU A 336 11.38 9.67 -2.52
CA LEU A 336 10.31 10.09 -3.42
C LEU A 336 10.63 11.43 -4.10
N SER A 337 11.11 12.40 -3.33
CA SER A 337 11.46 13.73 -3.86
C SER A 337 12.57 13.65 -4.91
N ILE A 338 13.59 12.82 -4.68
CA ILE A 338 14.67 12.55 -5.65
C ILE A 338 14.07 11.97 -6.94
N CYS A 339 13.21 10.97 -6.85
CA CYS A 339 12.61 10.34 -8.03
C CYS A 339 11.75 11.31 -8.83
N LEU A 340 10.96 12.16 -8.18
CA LEU A 340 10.13 13.18 -8.84
C LEU A 340 10.99 14.24 -9.53
N GLU A 341 12.08 14.69 -8.92
CA GLU A 341 13.01 15.63 -9.54
C GLU A 341 13.69 15.02 -10.77
N LEU A 342 14.19 13.78 -10.66
CA LEU A 342 14.83 13.11 -11.79
C LEU A 342 13.85 12.84 -12.93
N SER A 343 12.63 12.40 -12.65
CA SER A 343 11.58 12.18 -13.66
C SER A 343 11.23 13.46 -14.41
N SER A 344 11.19 14.60 -13.72
CA SER A 344 10.91 15.91 -14.32
C SER A 344 12.00 16.35 -15.32
N ARG A 345 13.23 15.89 -15.14
CA ARG A 345 14.37 16.18 -16.02
C ARG A 345 14.28 15.42 -17.34
N ILE A 346 13.77 14.19 -17.35
CA ILE A 346 13.57 13.42 -18.59
C ILE A 346 12.74 14.23 -19.58
N LYS A 347 11.63 14.82 -19.11
CA LYS A 347 10.74 15.64 -19.93
C LYS A 347 11.42 16.88 -20.52
N LYS A 348 12.38 17.48 -19.80
CA LYS A 348 13.08 18.70 -20.22
C LYS A 348 14.22 18.42 -21.21
N VAL A 349 14.87 17.26 -21.11
CA VAL A 349 16.09 16.93 -21.87
C VAL A 349 15.74 16.31 -23.21
N ASN A 350 14.68 15.52 -23.26
CA ASN A 350 14.29 14.74 -24.44
C ASN A 350 12.88 15.12 -24.86
N ASN A 351 12.69 15.48 -26.11
CA ASN A 351 11.38 15.53 -26.73
C ASN A 351 10.90 14.08 -26.91
N VAL A 352 10.74 13.35 -25.77
CA VAL A 352 10.55 11.88 -25.69
C VAL A 352 9.32 11.42 -26.49
N GLU A 353 8.40 12.36 -26.78
CA GLU A 353 7.23 12.12 -27.63
C GLU A 353 7.58 11.78 -29.09
N LYS A 354 8.83 12.04 -29.50
CA LYS A 354 9.33 11.80 -30.86
C LYS A 354 10.40 10.72 -30.94
N ILE A 355 10.81 10.11 -29.81
CA ILE A 355 11.83 9.08 -29.81
C ILE A 355 11.21 7.75 -30.24
N THR A 356 11.66 7.24 -31.38
CA THR A 356 11.50 5.83 -31.75
C THR A 356 12.62 5.01 -31.07
N GLU A 357 12.44 3.71 -30.91
CA GLU A 357 13.44 2.82 -30.29
C GLU A 357 14.82 2.92 -30.95
N SER A 358 14.89 3.31 -32.20
CA SER A 358 16.12 3.51 -32.98
C SER A 358 16.83 4.85 -32.71
N GLU A 359 16.19 5.79 -32.00
CA GLU A 359 16.69 7.15 -31.76
C GLU A 359 17.04 7.41 -30.28
N ILE A 360 17.22 6.36 -29.49
CA ILE A 360 17.55 6.49 -28.07
C ILE A 360 18.93 7.14 -27.91
N ASP A 361 18.95 8.38 -27.43
CA ASP A 361 20.18 9.06 -27.06
C ASP A 361 20.66 8.60 -25.67
N LEU A 362 21.63 7.68 -25.66
CA LEU A 362 22.26 7.19 -24.44
C LEU A 362 22.92 8.30 -23.62
N SER A 363 23.35 9.39 -24.26
CA SER A 363 23.95 10.54 -23.55
C SER A 363 22.90 11.27 -22.69
N ALA A 364 21.65 11.31 -23.15
CA ALA A 364 20.54 11.85 -22.38
C ALA A 364 20.20 10.97 -21.16
N ILE A 365 20.23 9.64 -21.33
CA ILE A 365 20.04 8.70 -20.22
C ILE A 365 21.17 8.84 -19.18
N MET A 366 22.41 9.02 -19.62
CA MET A 366 23.54 9.25 -18.72
C MET A 366 23.45 10.58 -17.97
N LYS A 367 22.94 11.63 -18.60
CA LYS A 367 22.70 12.93 -17.96
C LYS A 367 21.59 12.87 -16.90
N MET A 368 20.68 11.92 -16.99
CA MET A 368 19.67 11.66 -15.94
C MET A 368 20.29 11.18 -14.64
N CYS A 369 21.43 10.50 -14.70
CA CYS A 369 22.14 9.99 -13.52
C CYS A 369 23.07 11.03 -12.88
N ALA A 370 23.32 12.18 -13.54
CA ALA A 370 24.13 13.25 -12.98
C ALA A 370 23.28 14.09 -12.01
N VAL A 371 23.42 13.82 -10.74
CA VAL A 371 22.69 14.47 -9.66
C VAL A 371 23.40 15.77 -9.28
N ASP A 372 22.69 16.90 -9.35
CA ASP A 372 23.18 18.16 -8.81
C ASP A 372 22.82 18.25 -7.30
N GLU A 373 23.79 17.95 -6.45
CA GLU A 373 23.65 17.91 -4.99
C GLU A 373 23.06 19.21 -4.41
N LYS A 374 23.32 20.37 -5.02
CA LYS A 374 22.78 21.66 -4.58
C LYS A 374 21.27 21.79 -4.79
N LYS A 375 20.69 21.05 -5.75
CA LYS A 375 19.25 21.04 -6.00
C LYS A 375 18.50 20.05 -5.13
N ILE A 376 19.15 18.97 -4.73
CA ILE A 376 18.57 18.01 -3.77
C ILE A 376 18.37 18.68 -2.40
N ALA A 377 19.36 19.46 -1.95
CA ALA A 377 19.27 20.21 -0.70
C ALA A 377 18.14 21.26 -0.69
N SER A 378 17.72 21.77 -1.85
CA SER A 378 16.59 22.71 -1.95
C SER A 378 15.22 22.03 -1.99
N CYS A 379 15.14 20.73 -2.25
CA CYS A 379 13.92 19.93 -2.15
C CYS A 379 13.71 19.35 -0.73
N SER A 380 14.78 19.29 0.07
CA SER A 380 14.70 18.99 1.48
C SER A 380 14.46 20.30 2.21
N VAL A 381 13.18 20.54 2.55
CA VAL A 381 12.80 21.43 3.63
C VAL A 381 13.12 22.93 3.43
N ASN A 382 12.20 23.65 2.85
CA ASN A 382 11.89 24.92 3.46
C ASN A 382 11.16 24.60 4.78
N SER A 383 11.95 24.30 5.80
CA SER A 383 11.53 24.28 7.19
C SER A 383 11.14 25.66 7.64
#